data_ba162e1219ac517bd535b43d6b29274f
#
_entry.id   ba162e1219ac517bd535b43d6b29274f
#
_cell.length_a   1.000
_cell.length_b   1.000
_cell.length_c   1.000
_cell.angle_alpha   90.00
_cell.angle_beta   90.00
_cell.angle_gamma   90.00
#
_symmetry.space_group_name_H-M   'P 1'
#
loop_
_entity.id
_entity.type
_entity.pdbx_description
1 polymer ?
#
loop_
_entity_poly.entity_id
_entity_poly.type
_entity_poly.pdbx_seq_one_letter_code
_entity_poly.pdbx_strand_id
1 'polypeptide(L)'
;MRMTIFRSSPLAIALVGALTAPTFASAQQSNMDVAPASSWQAGPVQSPNAVRPGEYYAAPWVERLGGPANAGLIVGTGDVPAIPLTEVERPLQSYERVFVTVPAGMSAAAGTHYVSARPGPMLQGLGQVMVPTGIIVIERAQPGQAAEARVVARFEPVQIGDQLVPMDPSPAGAGRPAAVNDGAETFVLWLKSEPVLPSLQSYVVVAAAPGMRAGDQISFYRPRHMSPYGVVLPESEIAIAQIVRVTPQGATALLVDQTYDSIEQGTHARVTAKMP
;
A
#
# COMPACT_ATOMS: atom_id res chain seq x y z
N MET A 1 24.74 24.82 58.61
CA MET A 1 25.88 25.70 58.85
C MET A 1 26.09 26.63 57.65
N ARG A 2 25.90 27.93 57.94
CA ARG A 2 26.19 29.13 57.13
C ARG A 2 25.63 29.30 55.72
N MET A 3 24.59 30.02 55.69
CA MET A 3 23.97 31.02 54.84
C MET A 3 24.98 32.07 54.35
N THR A 4 25.02 32.36 53.04
CA THR A 4 25.59 33.62 52.58
C THR A 4 24.71 34.19 51.47
N ILE A 5 24.11 35.28 51.82
CA ILE A 5 23.25 36.16 50.99
C ILE A 5 24.18 37.15 50.30
N PHE A 6 24.07 37.32 48.99
CA PHE A 6 24.61 38.48 48.29
C PHE A 6 23.45 39.27 47.65
N ARG A 7 23.27 40.45 48.22
CA ARG A 7 22.54 41.58 47.65
C ARG A 7 23.48 42.36 46.74
N SER A 8 23.03 42.80 45.58
CA SER A 8 23.54 43.98 44.94
C SER A 8 22.53 44.66 44.05
N SER A 9 22.44 45.89 44.21
CA SER A 9 21.48 46.95 43.86
C SER A 9 21.38 47.28 42.36
N PRO A 10 20.37 48.05 41.98
CA PRO A 10 20.08 48.37 40.58
C PRO A 10 20.79 49.66 40.12
N LEU A 11 21.26 49.64 38.90
CA LEU A 11 21.74 50.85 38.21
C LEU A 11 20.69 51.27 37.16
N ALA A 12 20.02 52.38 37.43
CA ALA A 12 19.13 53.04 36.51
C ALA A 12 19.95 53.88 35.53
N ILE A 13 19.88 53.61 34.26
CA ILE A 13 20.40 54.48 33.21
C ILE A 13 19.18 54.93 32.37
N ALA A 14 18.83 56.22 32.52
CA ALA A 14 17.87 56.89 31.69
C ALA A 14 18.57 57.30 30.39
N LEU A 15 18.10 56.82 29.25
CA LEU A 15 18.50 57.29 27.91
C LEU A 15 17.30 57.96 27.24
N VAL A 16 17.40 59.29 27.13
CA VAL A 16 16.50 60.13 26.33
C VAL A 16 16.89 59.92 24.86
N GLY A 17 16.01 59.28 24.07
CA GLY A 17 16.20 59.11 22.63
C GLY A 17 15.06 59.78 21.89
N ALA A 18 15.42 60.72 21.02
CA ALA A 18 14.51 61.53 20.20
C ALA A 18 13.61 60.74 19.26
N LEU A 19 12.30 61.03 19.27
CA LEU A 19 11.34 60.54 18.28
C LEU A 19 11.62 61.20 16.92
N THR A 20 12.15 60.45 15.98
CA THR A 20 12.04 60.76 14.54
C THR A 20 10.94 59.89 13.95
N ALA A 21 9.84 60.51 13.55
CA ALA A 21 8.75 59.85 12.86
C ALA A 21 9.20 59.36 11.47
N PRO A 22 9.00 58.10 11.11
CA PRO A 22 9.22 57.69 9.73
C PRO A 22 8.05 58.19 8.87
N THR A 23 8.35 58.95 7.87
CA THR A 23 7.46 59.31 6.74
C THR A 23 7.08 57.99 6.01
N PHE A 24 5.82 57.64 6.11
CA PHE A 24 5.28 56.54 5.28
C PHE A 24 5.28 56.97 3.83
N ALA A 25 6.23 56.48 3.04
CA ALA A 25 6.15 56.52 1.60
C ALA A 25 4.94 55.67 1.17
N SER A 26 3.96 56.32 0.54
CA SER A 26 2.84 55.63 -0.12
C SER A 26 3.40 54.67 -1.15
N ALA A 27 3.39 53.38 -0.86
CA ALA A 27 3.64 52.35 -1.86
C ALA A 27 2.51 52.41 -2.89
N GLN A 28 2.87 52.87 -4.09
CA GLN A 28 2.04 52.75 -5.27
C GLN A 28 1.64 51.30 -5.43
N GLN A 29 0.36 51.01 -5.25
CA GLN A 29 -0.22 49.73 -5.68
C GLN A 29 -0.08 49.66 -7.22
N SER A 30 0.99 49.04 -7.69
CA SER A 30 1.03 48.52 -9.03
C SER A 30 -0.08 47.49 -9.13
N ASN A 31 -1.12 47.79 -9.90
CA ASN A 31 -2.06 46.79 -10.39
C ASN A 31 -1.23 45.71 -11.11
N MET A 32 -0.85 44.69 -10.37
CA MET A 32 -0.52 43.42 -11.00
C MET A 32 -1.84 42.98 -11.62
N ASP A 33 -1.95 43.07 -12.93
CA ASP A 33 -2.87 42.26 -13.70
C ASP A 33 -2.63 40.81 -13.28
N VAL A 34 -3.46 40.34 -12.34
CA VAL A 34 -3.55 38.91 -12.04
C VAL A 34 -4.08 38.32 -13.33
N ALA A 35 -3.18 37.78 -14.14
CA ALA A 35 -3.56 36.96 -15.27
C ALA A 35 -4.62 36.00 -14.77
N PRO A 36 -5.77 35.83 -15.44
CA PRO A 36 -6.81 34.90 -15.01
C PRO A 36 -6.13 33.58 -14.78
N ALA A 37 -6.28 33.03 -13.57
CA ALA A 37 -5.70 31.77 -13.19
C ALA A 37 -5.97 30.81 -14.35
N SER A 38 -4.88 30.49 -15.08
CA SER A 38 -4.95 29.55 -16.18
C SER A 38 -5.69 28.37 -15.63
N SER A 39 -6.90 28.13 -16.15
CA SER A 39 -7.70 27.00 -15.80
C SER A 39 -6.75 25.79 -15.85
N TRP A 40 -6.44 25.25 -14.68
CA TRP A 40 -5.80 23.96 -14.60
C TRP A 40 -6.76 23.04 -15.33
N GLN A 41 -6.51 22.80 -16.61
CA GLN A 41 -7.16 21.71 -17.30
C GLN A 41 -6.72 20.49 -16.55
N ALA A 42 -7.56 20.08 -15.60
CA ALA A 42 -7.44 18.76 -15.02
C ALA A 42 -7.32 17.84 -16.23
N GLY A 43 -6.16 17.21 -16.38
CA GLY A 43 -5.98 16.17 -17.41
C GLY A 43 -7.13 15.22 -17.29
N PRO A 44 -7.46 14.44 -18.32
CA PRO A 44 -8.62 13.56 -18.31
C PRO A 44 -8.63 12.85 -16.97
N VAL A 45 -9.67 13.13 -16.17
CA VAL A 45 -9.87 12.51 -14.86
C VAL A 45 -9.94 11.01 -15.17
N GLN A 46 -8.82 10.32 -14.98
CA GLN A 46 -8.81 8.86 -15.04
C GLN A 46 -9.93 8.45 -14.09
N SER A 47 -10.86 7.67 -14.61
CA SER A 47 -12.00 7.20 -13.82
C SER A 47 -11.46 6.72 -12.48
N PRO A 48 -11.86 7.32 -11.35
CA PRO A 48 -11.17 7.10 -10.06
C PRO A 48 -11.25 5.65 -9.56
N ASN A 49 -11.89 4.78 -10.32
CA ASN A 49 -12.25 3.41 -9.94
C ASN A 49 -11.63 2.32 -10.82
N ALA A 50 -10.74 2.65 -11.76
CA ALA A 50 -9.97 1.63 -12.44
C ALA A 50 -8.86 1.13 -11.51
N VAL A 51 -8.77 -0.18 -11.29
CA VAL A 51 -7.65 -0.80 -10.56
C VAL A 51 -6.37 -0.55 -11.35
N ARG A 52 -5.41 0.10 -10.75
CA ARG A 52 -4.12 0.37 -11.40
C ARG A 52 -3.26 -0.89 -11.42
N PRO A 53 -2.51 -1.15 -12.50
CA PRO A 53 -1.63 -2.32 -12.54
C PRO A 53 -0.67 -2.40 -11.34
N GLY A 54 -0.11 -1.28 -10.90
CA GLY A 54 0.76 -1.23 -9.72
C GLY A 54 0.05 -1.65 -8.43
N GLU A 55 -1.19 -1.26 -8.23
CA GLU A 55 -2.02 -1.66 -7.09
C GLU A 55 -2.34 -3.16 -7.15
N TYR A 56 -2.67 -3.67 -8.33
CA TYR A 56 -2.95 -5.09 -8.53
C TYR A 56 -1.75 -5.99 -8.23
N TYR A 57 -0.56 -5.64 -8.75
CA TYR A 57 0.65 -6.45 -8.55
C TYR A 57 1.25 -6.32 -7.16
N ALA A 58 1.04 -5.19 -6.47
CA ALA A 58 1.45 -5.00 -5.08
C ALA A 58 0.43 -5.57 -4.07
N ALA A 59 -0.76 -5.98 -4.51
CA ALA A 59 -1.79 -6.53 -3.65
C ALA A 59 -1.44 -7.93 -3.18
N PRO A 60 -1.40 -8.20 -1.87
CA PRO A 60 -1.33 -9.56 -1.33
C PRO A 60 -2.51 -10.41 -1.85
N TRP A 61 -2.36 -11.72 -1.85
CA TRP A 61 -3.47 -12.61 -2.19
C TRP A 61 -3.44 -13.86 -1.33
N VAL A 62 -4.57 -14.55 -1.25
CA VAL A 62 -4.63 -15.86 -0.58
C VAL A 62 -4.44 -16.95 -1.62
N GLU A 63 -3.48 -17.83 -1.36
CA GLU A 63 -3.17 -19.00 -2.16
C GLU A 63 -3.50 -20.25 -1.34
N ARG A 64 -3.58 -21.39 -1.99
CA ARG A 64 -3.68 -22.69 -1.31
C ARG A 64 -2.52 -22.88 -0.34
N LEU A 65 -2.74 -23.73 0.65
CA LEU A 65 -1.71 -24.06 1.63
C LEU A 65 -0.42 -24.51 0.94
N GLY A 66 0.71 -23.92 1.34
CA GLY A 66 2.02 -24.18 0.74
C GLY A 66 2.40 -23.25 -0.41
N GLY A 67 1.54 -22.28 -0.76
CA GLY A 67 1.78 -21.34 -1.84
C GLY A 67 1.53 -21.91 -3.24
N PRO A 68 1.94 -21.18 -4.29
CA PRO A 68 1.75 -21.59 -5.68
C PRO A 68 2.51 -22.89 -5.98
N ALA A 69 1.81 -23.88 -6.53
CA ALA A 69 2.45 -25.11 -6.95
C ALA A 69 3.49 -24.82 -8.05
N ASN A 70 4.68 -25.39 -7.92
CA ASN A 70 5.79 -25.25 -8.88
C ASN A 70 6.29 -23.80 -9.07
N ALA A 71 6.20 -22.96 -8.05
CA ALA A 71 6.77 -21.62 -8.10
C ALA A 71 8.29 -21.68 -8.43
N GLY A 72 8.75 -20.68 -9.18
CA GLY A 72 10.17 -20.42 -9.30
C GLY A 72 10.73 -19.79 -8.02
N LEU A 73 12.03 -19.58 -7.97
CA LEU A 73 12.71 -18.99 -6.80
C LEU A 73 13.78 -17.99 -7.25
N ILE A 74 14.02 -16.96 -6.47
CA ILE A 74 15.25 -16.17 -6.53
C ILE A 74 16.33 -16.98 -5.79
N VAL A 75 17.37 -17.40 -6.51
CA VAL A 75 18.39 -18.32 -5.97
C VAL A 75 19.74 -17.68 -5.69
N GLY A 76 19.95 -16.44 -6.13
CA GLY A 76 21.21 -15.74 -5.89
C GLY A 76 21.21 -14.34 -6.48
N THR A 77 22.26 -13.58 -6.19
CA THR A 77 22.53 -12.25 -6.77
C THR A 77 23.64 -12.35 -7.81
N GLY A 78 23.52 -11.57 -8.91
CA GLY A 78 24.55 -11.43 -9.92
C GLY A 78 25.65 -10.42 -9.56
N ASP A 79 25.44 -9.62 -8.53
CA ASP A 79 26.38 -8.62 -8.06
C ASP A 79 27.15 -9.16 -6.85
N VAL A 80 28.46 -9.36 -7.03
CA VAL A 80 29.33 -9.83 -5.95
C VAL A 80 29.50 -8.69 -4.95
N PRO A 81 29.06 -8.82 -3.68
CA PRO A 81 29.25 -7.79 -2.68
C PRO A 81 30.74 -7.60 -2.37
N ALA A 82 31.18 -6.37 -2.24
CA ALA A 82 32.55 -6.04 -1.87
C ALA A 82 32.96 -6.57 -0.48
N ILE A 83 31.97 -6.85 0.36
CA ILE A 83 32.11 -7.49 1.67
C ILE A 83 31.27 -8.77 1.62
N PRO A 84 31.82 -9.94 1.96
CA PRO A 84 31.04 -11.19 2.02
C PRO A 84 30.09 -11.13 3.22
N LEU A 85 28.94 -10.48 3.00
CA LEU A 85 27.77 -10.65 3.84
C LEU A 85 27.09 -11.95 3.38
N THR A 86 26.43 -12.62 4.31
CA THR A 86 25.58 -13.76 3.97
C THR A 86 24.56 -13.30 2.93
N GLU A 87 24.64 -13.79 1.70
CA GLU A 87 23.82 -13.36 0.54
C GLU A 87 22.32 -13.42 0.83
N VAL A 88 21.92 -14.23 1.81
CA VAL A 88 20.53 -14.49 2.20
C VAL A 88 19.93 -13.35 3.03
N GLU A 89 20.73 -12.49 3.64
CA GLU A 89 20.25 -11.56 4.68
C GLU A 89 19.99 -10.13 4.19
N ARG A 90 20.47 -9.76 3.00
CA ARG A 90 20.26 -8.39 2.51
C ARG A 90 19.10 -8.29 1.52
N PRO A 91 18.29 -7.22 1.59
CA PRO A 91 17.31 -6.93 0.55
C PRO A 91 18.00 -6.61 -0.78
N LEU A 92 17.49 -7.19 -1.85
CA LEU A 92 17.92 -6.89 -3.22
C LEU A 92 17.44 -5.49 -3.63
N GLN A 93 18.27 -4.78 -4.37
CA GLN A 93 17.98 -3.42 -4.78
C GLN A 93 17.24 -3.38 -6.12
N SER A 94 16.58 -2.25 -6.41
CA SER A 94 16.01 -2.01 -7.74
C SER A 94 17.13 -2.03 -8.78
N TYR A 95 16.85 -2.69 -9.91
CA TYR A 95 17.76 -2.91 -11.02
C TYR A 95 18.96 -3.83 -10.73
N GLU A 96 19.00 -4.45 -9.56
CA GLU A 96 20.00 -5.47 -9.25
C GLU A 96 19.76 -6.73 -10.10
N ARG A 97 20.87 -7.32 -10.57
CA ARG A 97 20.84 -8.61 -11.29
C ARG A 97 20.73 -9.75 -10.29
N VAL A 98 19.88 -10.69 -10.62
CA VAL A 98 19.60 -11.87 -9.80
C VAL A 98 19.62 -13.13 -10.66
N PHE A 99 19.87 -14.26 -10.03
CA PHE A 99 19.67 -15.57 -10.64
C PHE A 99 18.36 -16.18 -10.14
N VAL A 100 17.60 -16.73 -11.07
CA VAL A 100 16.28 -17.26 -10.75
C VAL A 100 16.05 -18.62 -11.40
N THR A 101 15.28 -19.47 -10.72
CA THR A 101 14.59 -20.59 -11.36
C THR A 101 13.19 -20.12 -11.75
N VAL A 102 12.76 -20.42 -12.97
CA VAL A 102 11.39 -20.07 -13.38
C VAL A 102 10.40 -21.16 -12.93
N PRO A 103 9.10 -20.83 -12.79
CA PRO A 103 8.08 -21.82 -12.50
C PRO A 103 8.08 -22.96 -13.54
N ALA A 104 7.86 -24.19 -13.08
CA ALA A 104 7.87 -25.35 -13.97
C ALA A 104 6.85 -25.22 -15.10
N GLY A 105 7.30 -25.45 -16.33
CA GLY A 105 6.47 -25.32 -17.53
C GLY A 105 6.28 -23.90 -18.06
N MET A 106 6.89 -22.91 -17.40
CA MET A 106 6.80 -21.50 -17.83
C MET A 106 8.01 -21.07 -18.66
N SER A 107 7.85 -19.96 -19.37
CA SER A 107 8.88 -19.42 -20.26
C SER A 107 9.99 -18.73 -19.49
N ALA A 108 11.24 -19.08 -19.81
CA ALA A 108 12.44 -18.34 -19.39
C ALA A 108 12.94 -17.36 -20.48
N ALA A 109 12.11 -17.02 -21.46
CA ALA A 109 12.52 -16.12 -22.54
C ALA A 109 12.84 -14.72 -22.00
N ALA A 110 13.83 -14.05 -22.60
CA ALA A 110 14.16 -12.68 -22.27
C ALA A 110 12.94 -11.76 -22.44
N GLY A 111 12.74 -10.84 -21.51
CA GLY A 111 11.58 -9.96 -21.46
C GLY A 111 10.35 -10.55 -20.73
N THR A 112 10.39 -11.83 -20.32
CA THR A 112 9.29 -12.39 -19.52
C THR A 112 9.30 -11.81 -18.11
N HIS A 113 8.12 -11.40 -17.62
CA HIS A 113 7.92 -10.80 -16.31
C HIS A 113 7.34 -11.82 -15.33
N TYR A 114 7.83 -11.79 -14.11
CA TYR A 114 7.35 -12.58 -12.99
C TYR A 114 7.11 -11.67 -11.78
N VAL A 115 6.11 -11.98 -10.97
CA VAL A 115 5.93 -11.37 -9.65
C VAL A 115 6.73 -12.18 -8.65
N SER A 116 7.61 -11.52 -7.90
CA SER A 116 8.22 -12.13 -6.72
C SER A 116 7.31 -11.97 -5.52
N ALA A 117 7.15 -13.02 -4.73
CA ALA A 117 6.28 -13.02 -3.56
C ALA A 117 6.85 -13.90 -2.45
N ARG A 118 6.50 -13.56 -1.22
CA ARG A 118 6.89 -14.29 -0.02
C ARG A 118 5.67 -14.87 0.67
N PRO A 119 5.74 -16.12 1.18
CA PRO A 119 4.72 -16.65 2.06
C PRO A 119 4.56 -15.79 3.31
N GLY A 120 3.37 -15.30 3.56
CA GLY A 120 2.96 -14.59 4.77
C GLY A 120 2.26 -15.52 5.77
N PRO A 121 1.38 -15.00 6.63
CA PRO A 121 0.68 -15.82 7.61
C PRO A 121 -0.28 -16.82 6.97
N MET A 122 -0.48 -17.92 7.68
CA MET A 122 -1.44 -18.93 7.32
C MET A 122 -2.83 -18.57 7.85
N LEU A 123 -3.82 -18.60 7.00
CA LEU A 123 -5.22 -18.42 7.35
C LEU A 123 -5.87 -19.78 7.52
N GLN A 124 -6.27 -20.12 8.75
CA GLN A 124 -6.80 -21.44 9.07
C GLN A 124 -8.01 -21.81 8.19
N GLY A 125 -7.93 -22.95 7.51
CA GLY A 125 -8.99 -23.46 6.64
C GLY A 125 -9.14 -22.75 5.28
N LEU A 126 -8.39 -21.70 5.00
CA LEU A 126 -8.49 -20.92 3.76
C LEU A 126 -7.24 -21.02 2.89
N GLY A 127 -6.05 -20.95 3.49
CA GLY A 127 -4.79 -20.99 2.75
C GLY A 127 -3.72 -20.11 3.36
N GLN A 128 -2.79 -19.68 2.54
CA GLN A 128 -1.66 -18.86 2.95
C GLN A 128 -1.69 -17.50 2.23
N VAL A 129 -1.47 -16.45 2.97
CA VAL A 129 -1.29 -15.11 2.37
C VAL A 129 0.03 -15.10 1.63
N MET A 130 0.03 -14.66 0.38
CA MET A 130 1.22 -14.37 -0.41
C MET A 130 1.41 -12.86 -0.45
N VAL A 131 2.57 -12.40 -0.04
CA VAL A 131 2.93 -10.97 -0.02
C VAL A 131 3.85 -10.68 -1.20
N PRO A 132 3.39 -9.91 -2.21
CA PRO A 132 4.24 -9.53 -3.34
C PRO A 132 5.41 -8.68 -2.85
N THR A 133 6.62 -9.02 -3.31
CA THR A 133 7.83 -8.30 -2.98
C THR A 133 8.34 -7.44 -4.14
N GLY A 134 8.09 -7.85 -5.39
CA GLY A 134 8.50 -7.07 -6.55
C GLY A 134 8.13 -7.67 -7.89
N ILE A 135 8.69 -7.10 -8.95
CA ILE A 135 8.60 -7.62 -10.32
C ILE A 135 10.02 -7.91 -10.82
N ILE A 136 10.18 -9.10 -11.37
CA ILE A 136 11.43 -9.62 -11.91
C ILE A 136 11.27 -9.81 -13.42
N VAL A 137 12.26 -9.36 -14.21
CA VAL A 137 12.29 -9.54 -15.66
C VAL A 137 13.46 -10.45 -16.03
N ILE A 138 13.19 -11.48 -16.81
CA ILE A 138 14.24 -12.36 -17.37
C ILE A 138 15.07 -11.58 -18.40
N GLU A 139 16.38 -11.55 -18.24
CA GLU A 139 17.31 -10.96 -19.22
C GLU A 139 17.91 -12.03 -20.13
N ARG A 140 18.26 -13.16 -19.56
CA ARG A 140 18.89 -14.26 -20.30
C ARG A 140 18.63 -15.60 -19.61
N ALA A 141 18.41 -16.63 -20.38
CA ALA A 141 18.32 -17.99 -19.90
C ALA A 141 19.19 -18.93 -20.73
N GLN A 142 19.81 -19.89 -20.06
CA GLN A 142 20.56 -20.96 -20.69
C GLN A 142 19.99 -22.31 -20.22
N PRO A 143 19.91 -23.32 -21.10
CA PRO A 143 19.43 -24.63 -20.71
C PRO A 143 20.24 -25.23 -19.55
N GLY A 144 19.55 -25.72 -18.54
CA GLY A 144 20.16 -26.39 -17.37
C GLY A 144 20.81 -25.43 -16.34
N GLN A 145 20.66 -24.12 -16.49
CA GLN A 145 21.18 -23.12 -15.57
C GLN A 145 20.05 -22.23 -15.03
N ALA A 146 20.29 -21.57 -13.89
CA ALA A 146 19.43 -20.50 -13.42
C ALA A 146 19.43 -19.36 -14.45
N ALA A 147 18.26 -18.77 -14.68
CA ALA A 147 18.13 -17.63 -15.58
C ALA A 147 18.68 -16.36 -14.93
N GLU A 148 19.36 -15.53 -15.72
CA GLU A 148 19.70 -14.16 -15.31
C GLU A 148 18.46 -13.28 -15.44
N ALA A 149 18.20 -12.50 -14.41
CA ALA A 149 17.03 -11.63 -14.32
C ALA A 149 17.37 -10.33 -13.61
N ARG A 150 16.46 -9.39 -13.64
CA ARG A 150 16.61 -8.08 -13.02
C ARG A 150 15.39 -7.72 -12.18
N VAL A 151 15.58 -7.12 -11.01
CA VAL A 151 14.52 -6.54 -10.20
C VAL A 151 14.11 -5.21 -10.85
N VAL A 152 12.90 -5.12 -11.41
CA VAL A 152 12.43 -3.89 -12.10
C VAL A 152 11.49 -3.06 -11.27
N ALA A 153 10.80 -3.67 -10.30
CA ALA A 153 9.96 -2.96 -9.34
C ALA A 153 10.05 -3.63 -7.98
N ARG A 154 9.88 -2.85 -6.92
CA ARG A 154 9.84 -3.34 -5.54
C ARG A 154 8.59 -2.80 -4.85
N PHE A 155 7.87 -3.68 -4.18
CA PHE A 155 6.72 -3.36 -3.33
C PHE A 155 7.07 -3.55 -1.85
N GLU A 156 7.91 -4.56 -1.58
CA GLU A 156 8.49 -4.92 -0.30
C GLU A 156 9.99 -5.21 -0.49
N PRO A 157 10.76 -5.44 0.59
CA PRO A 157 12.13 -5.91 0.44
C PRO A 157 12.19 -7.26 -0.28
N VAL A 158 12.70 -7.29 -1.53
CA VAL A 158 12.94 -8.52 -2.29
C VAL A 158 14.16 -9.24 -1.70
N GLN A 159 14.07 -10.58 -1.54
CA GLN A 159 15.15 -11.39 -0.96
C GLN A 159 15.39 -12.67 -1.76
N ILE A 160 16.58 -13.24 -1.59
CA ILE A 160 16.87 -14.59 -2.06
C ILE A 160 15.92 -15.55 -1.32
N GLY A 161 15.33 -16.49 -2.05
CA GLY A 161 14.30 -17.39 -1.54
C GLY A 161 12.86 -16.91 -1.79
N ASP A 162 12.65 -15.65 -2.23
CA ASP A 162 11.32 -15.23 -2.66
C ASP A 162 10.87 -16.07 -3.87
N GLN A 163 9.59 -16.46 -3.84
CA GLN A 163 8.97 -17.27 -4.88
C GLN A 163 8.67 -16.42 -6.11
N LEU A 164 8.79 -17.02 -7.30
CA LEU A 164 8.38 -16.38 -8.55
C LEU A 164 7.07 -17.01 -9.03
N VAL A 165 6.10 -16.18 -9.34
CA VAL A 165 4.83 -16.57 -9.93
C VAL A 165 4.63 -15.85 -11.25
N PRO A 166 3.88 -16.44 -12.20
CA PRO A 166 3.56 -15.77 -13.45
C PRO A 166 2.89 -14.41 -13.20
N MET A 167 3.20 -13.46 -14.05
CA MET A 167 2.56 -12.15 -14.02
C MET A 167 1.30 -12.20 -14.89
N ASP A 168 0.15 -12.47 -14.25
CA ASP A 168 -1.15 -12.44 -14.92
C ASP A 168 -1.52 -11.00 -15.34
N PRO A 169 -2.27 -10.83 -16.44
CA PRO A 169 -2.76 -9.51 -16.81
C PRO A 169 -3.57 -8.88 -15.68
N SER A 170 -3.30 -7.62 -15.37
CA SER A 170 -4.16 -6.88 -14.43
C SER A 170 -5.56 -6.73 -15.03
N PRO A 171 -6.63 -6.80 -14.20
CA PRO A 171 -7.98 -6.64 -14.69
C PRO A 171 -8.16 -5.24 -15.29
N ALA A 172 -8.57 -5.20 -16.55
CA ALA A 172 -8.95 -3.96 -17.23
C ALA A 172 -10.36 -3.57 -16.78
N GLY A 173 -10.48 -2.88 -15.66
CA GLY A 173 -11.74 -2.29 -15.24
C GLY A 173 -11.94 -0.94 -15.93
N ALA A 174 -13.01 -0.80 -16.72
CA ALA A 174 -13.44 0.50 -17.23
C ALA A 174 -14.81 0.83 -16.63
N GLY A 175 -14.98 2.04 -16.08
CA GLY A 175 -16.26 2.49 -15.55
C GLY A 175 -16.19 2.92 -14.09
N ARG A 176 -17.36 3.29 -13.57
CA ARG A 176 -17.55 3.58 -12.14
C ARG A 176 -18.41 2.49 -11.52
N PRO A 177 -18.09 2.03 -10.32
CA PRO A 177 -18.98 1.11 -9.63
C PRO A 177 -20.34 1.78 -9.38
N ALA A 178 -21.40 1.02 -9.61
CA ALA A 178 -22.76 1.43 -9.31
C ALA A 178 -23.15 0.94 -7.92
N ALA A 179 -23.76 1.83 -7.13
CA ALA A 179 -24.21 1.50 -5.78
C ALA A 179 -25.20 0.31 -5.78
N VAL A 180 -25.05 -0.57 -4.80
CA VAL A 180 -25.96 -1.70 -4.57
C VAL A 180 -26.49 -1.65 -3.14
N ASN A 181 -27.79 -1.94 -2.96
CA ASN A 181 -28.44 -1.86 -1.66
C ASN A 181 -28.22 -3.14 -0.83
N ASP A 182 -28.19 -4.31 -1.48
CA ASP A 182 -28.07 -5.63 -0.84
C ASP A 182 -26.81 -6.33 -1.34
N GLY A 183 -25.66 -5.69 -1.10
CA GLY A 183 -24.38 -6.27 -1.48
C GLY A 183 -23.99 -7.44 -0.59
N ALA A 184 -23.18 -8.33 -1.15
CA ALA A 184 -22.70 -9.50 -0.43
C ALA A 184 -21.90 -9.09 0.82
N GLU A 185 -22.17 -9.76 1.93
CA GLU A 185 -21.42 -9.57 3.17
C GLU A 185 -20.11 -10.35 3.16
N THR A 186 -19.11 -9.80 3.82
CA THR A 186 -17.80 -10.37 3.99
C THR A 186 -17.19 -9.89 5.30
N PHE A 187 -15.97 -10.33 5.60
CA PHE A 187 -15.25 -9.91 6.79
C PHE A 187 -13.74 -9.95 6.55
N VAL A 188 -13.01 -9.20 7.36
CA VAL A 188 -11.55 -9.11 7.29
C VAL A 188 -10.93 -10.43 7.73
N LEU A 189 -10.06 -10.98 6.88
CA LEU A 189 -9.26 -12.16 7.15
C LEU A 189 -7.86 -11.81 7.64
N TRP A 190 -7.28 -10.75 7.06
CA TRP A 190 -5.92 -10.32 7.36
C TRP A 190 -5.68 -8.87 6.95
N LEU A 191 -4.77 -8.21 7.65
CA LEU A 191 -4.33 -6.83 7.43
C LEU A 191 -2.82 -6.82 7.20
N LYS A 192 -2.36 -6.17 6.15
CA LYS A 192 -0.93 -6.07 5.84
C LYS A 192 -0.14 -5.30 6.91
N SER A 193 -0.79 -4.44 7.66
CA SER A 193 -0.15 -3.50 8.59
C SER A 193 -0.11 -3.97 10.05
N GLU A 194 -0.51 -5.21 10.36
CA GLU A 194 -0.45 -5.70 11.74
C GLU A 194 0.99 -5.75 12.28
N PRO A 195 1.24 -5.30 13.51
CA PRO A 195 0.31 -4.79 14.54
C PRO A 195 -0.01 -3.29 14.42
N VAL A 196 0.39 -2.62 13.37
CA VAL A 196 0.14 -1.21 13.12
C VAL A 196 -1.29 -1.05 12.59
N LEU A 197 -1.99 -0.01 13.06
CA LEU A 197 -3.33 0.30 12.59
C LEU A 197 -3.33 0.55 11.07
N PRO A 198 -4.30 -0.01 10.33
CA PRO A 198 -4.39 0.21 8.90
C PRO A 198 -4.64 1.69 8.60
N SER A 199 -4.02 2.19 7.56
CA SER A 199 -4.16 3.56 7.06
C SER A 199 -4.62 3.56 5.61
N LEU A 200 -4.92 4.73 5.08
CA LEU A 200 -5.19 4.89 3.66
C LEU A 200 -4.08 4.25 2.81
N GLN A 201 -4.45 3.62 1.72
CA GLN A 201 -3.59 2.86 0.82
C GLN A 201 -3.03 1.55 1.43
N SER A 202 -3.49 1.14 2.61
CA SER A 202 -3.20 -0.21 3.14
C SER A 202 -4.05 -1.28 2.46
N TYR A 203 -3.48 -2.47 2.31
CA TYR A 203 -4.20 -3.64 1.80
C TYR A 203 -4.85 -4.43 2.93
N VAL A 204 -6.09 -4.81 2.70
CA VAL A 204 -6.90 -5.65 3.58
C VAL A 204 -7.35 -6.88 2.80
N VAL A 205 -7.14 -8.06 3.34
CA VAL A 205 -7.67 -9.31 2.76
C VAL A 205 -9.00 -9.62 3.44
N VAL A 206 -10.03 -9.81 2.64
CA VAL A 206 -11.38 -10.17 3.07
C VAL A 206 -11.78 -11.54 2.55
N ALA A 207 -12.76 -12.18 3.16
CA ALA A 207 -13.32 -13.42 2.67
C ALA A 207 -13.92 -13.21 1.25
N ALA A 208 -13.72 -14.19 0.37
CA ALA A 208 -14.34 -14.13 -0.94
C ALA A 208 -15.86 -14.24 -0.80
N ALA A 209 -16.59 -13.32 -1.41
CA ALA A 209 -18.05 -13.38 -1.47
C ALA A 209 -18.52 -13.56 -2.92
N PRO A 210 -19.68 -14.20 -3.13
CA PRO A 210 -20.20 -14.47 -4.47
C PRO A 210 -20.31 -13.20 -5.32
N GLY A 211 -19.78 -13.25 -6.54
CA GLY A 211 -19.89 -12.17 -7.50
C GLY A 211 -19.03 -10.93 -7.22
N MET A 212 -18.07 -11.01 -6.29
CA MET A 212 -17.03 -9.99 -6.15
C MET A 212 -16.12 -9.94 -7.38
N ARG A 213 -15.74 -8.73 -7.78
CA ARG A 213 -14.84 -8.47 -8.90
C ARG A 213 -13.84 -7.38 -8.53
N ALA A 214 -12.70 -7.36 -9.21
CA ALA A 214 -11.78 -6.24 -9.12
C ALA A 214 -12.48 -4.94 -9.59
N GLY A 215 -12.30 -3.88 -8.82
CA GLY A 215 -12.97 -2.60 -9.01
C GLY A 215 -14.23 -2.40 -8.16
N ASP A 216 -14.84 -3.46 -7.63
CA ASP A 216 -15.96 -3.33 -6.70
C ASP A 216 -15.53 -2.53 -5.46
N GLN A 217 -16.50 -1.86 -4.84
CA GLN A 217 -16.29 -1.13 -3.60
C GLN A 217 -16.91 -1.87 -2.42
N ILE A 218 -16.19 -1.94 -1.32
CA ILE A 218 -16.67 -2.47 -0.05
C ILE A 218 -16.58 -1.40 1.03
N SER A 219 -17.52 -1.42 1.96
CA SER A 219 -17.48 -0.62 3.17
C SER A 219 -17.32 -1.52 4.38
N PHE A 220 -16.50 -1.07 5.32
CA PHE A 220 -16.29 -1.73 6.62
C PHE A 220 -17.19 -1.09 7.66
N TYR A 221 -17.72 -1.92 8.55
CA TYR A 221 -18.70 -1.48 9.54
C TYR A 221 -18.29 -1.89 10.96
N ARG A 222 -18.44 -0.92 11.87
CA ARG A 222 -18.49 -1.21 13.28
C ARG A 222 -19.90 -1.71 13.60
N PRO A 223 -20.05 -2.91 14.18
CA PRO A 223 -21.36 -3.44 14.51
C PRO A 223 -22.04 -2.60 15.59
N ARG A 224 -23.36 -2.75 15.70
CA ARG A 224 -24.15 -2.20 16.80
C ARG A 224 -23.55 -2.64 18.14
N HIS A 225 -23.31 -1.71 19.03
CA HIS A 225 -22.70 -2.00 20.34
C HIS A 225 -23.33 -1.13 21.44
N MET A 226 -23.18 -1.57 22.68
CA MET A 226 -23.64 -0.80 23.83
C MET A 226 -22.53 0.16 24.28
N SER A 227 -22.90 1.43 24.45
CA SER A 227 -21.99 2.43 25.00
C SER A 227 -21.74 2.17 26.49
N PRO A 228 -20.69 2.76 27.10
CA PRO A 228 -20.46 2.69 28.55
C PRO A 228 -21.60 3.23 29.38
N TYR A 229 -22.50 4.03 28.80
CA TYR A 229 -23.68 4.62 29.46
C TYR A 229 -24.95 3.78 29.26
N GLY A 230 -24.85 2.55 28.75
CA GLY A 230 -26.00 1.65 28.56
C GLY A 230 -26.89 1.99 27.35
N VAL A 231 -26.45 2.87 26.47
CA VAL A 231 -27.19 3.23 25.24
C VAL A 231 -26.65 2.39 24.06
N VAL A 232 -27.58 1.81 23.30
CA VAL A 232 -27.20 1.05 22.07
C VAL A 232 -26.86 2.04 20.97
N LEU A 233 -25.62 1.98 20.48
CA LEU A 233 -25.15 2.73 19.33
C LEU A 233 -25.43 1.94 18.04
N PRO A 234 -25.88 2.61 16.97
CA PRO A 234 -26.15 1.95 15.69
C PRO A 234 -24.86 1.46 15.01
N GLU A 235 -25.02 0.60 14.01
CA GLU A 235 -23.97 0.26 13.07
C GLU A 235 -23.47 1.54 12.39
N SER A 236 -22.16 1.66 12.22
CA SER A 236 -21.53 2.81 11.58
C SER A 236 -20.46 2.37 10.59
N GLU A 237 -20.42 3.00 9.43
CA GLU A 237 -19.34 2.83 8.46
C GLU A 237 -18.06 3.43 9.03
N ILE A 238 -16.96 2.68 8.94
CA ILE A 238 -15.65 3.07 9.47
C ILE A 238 -14.62 3.31 8.37
N ALA A 239 -14.74 2.63 7.24
CA ALA A 239 -13.85 2.82 6.10
C ALA A 239 -14.48 2.28 4.81
N ILE A 240 -13.92 2.74 3.69
CA ILE A 240 -14.26 2.28 2.34
C ILE A 240 -12.99 1.77 1.67
N ALA A 241 -13.11 0.65 0.95
CA ALA A 241 -12.01 0.09 0.16
C ALA A 241 -12.48 -0.34 -1.23
N GLN A 242 -11.52 -0.38 -2.15
CA GLN A 242 -11.72 -0.91 -3.49
C GLN A 242 -11.12 -2.31 -3.59
N ILE A 243 -11.87 -3.27 -4.11
CA ILE A 243 -11.36 -4.60 -4.43
C ILE A 243 -10.35 -4.48 -5.56
N VAL A 244 -9.11 -4.89 -5.32
CA VAL A 244 -8.05 -4.84 -6.34
C VAL A 244 -7.73 -6.22 -6.91
N ARG A 245 -7.90 -7.28 -6.13
CA ARG A 245 -7.64 -8.66 -6.55
C ARG A 245 -8.64 -9.62 -5.93
N VAL A 246 -9.07 -10.61 -6.70
CA VAL A 246 -9.99 -11.67 -6.22
C VAL A 246 -9.37 -13.02 -6.54
N THR A 247 -9.37 -13.91 -5.57
CA THR A 247 -8.99 -15.32 -5.70
C THR A 247 -10.12 -16.19 -5.16
N PRO A 248 -10.15 -17.49 -5.44
CA PRO A 248 -11.16 -18.37 -4.86
C PRO A 248 -11.16 -18.42 -3.32
N GLN A 249 -10.04 -18.08 -2.68
CA GLN A 249 -9.83 -18.16 -1.23
C GLN A 249 -10.10 -16.83 -0.52
N GLY A 250 -10.05 -15.70 -1.24
CA GLY A 250 -10.22 -14.38 -0.64
C GLY A 250 -10.17 -13.25 -1.67
N ALA A 251 -10.52 -12.07 -1.25
CA ALA A 251 -10.36 -10.86 -2.04
C ALA A 251 -9.46 -9.87 -1.30
N THR A 252 -8.68 -9.12 -2.05
CA THR A 252 -7.82 -8.06 -1.49
C THR A 252 -8.39 -6.71 -1.86
N ALA A 253 -8.58 -5.87 -0.87
CA ALA A 253 -9.07 -4.51 -1.00
C ALA A 253 -8.00 -3.50 -0.59
N LEU A 254 -7.98 -2.36 -1.27
CA LEU A 254 -7.15 -1.21 -0.96
C LEU A 254 -8.00 -0.16 -0.27
N LEU A 255 -7.62 0.30 0.92
CA LEU A 255 -8.32 1.34 1.66
C LEU A 255 -8.23 2.67 0.90
N VAL A 256 -9.38 3.25 0.54
CA VAL A 256 -9.47 4.51 -0.21
C VAL A 256 -10.05 5.65 0.61
N ASP A 257 -10.84 5.33 1.63
CA ASP A 257 -11.36 6.29 2.60
C ASP A 257 -11.47 5.65 3.98
N GLN A 258 -11.22 6.43 5.03
CA GLN A 258 -11.22 5.93 6.40
C GLN A 258 -11.63 7.03 7.36
N THR A 259 -12.71 6.77 8.08
CA THR A 259 -13.22 7.66 9.13
C THR A 259 -12.65 7.29 10.50
N TYR A 260 -12.43 5.98 10.74
CA TYR A 260 -11.88 5.43 11.98
C TYR A 260 -10.83 4.37 11.70
N ASP A 261 -9.82 4.31 12.53
CA ASP A 261 -8.67 3.39 12.43
C ASP A 261 -8.91 2.01 13.08
N SER A 262 -10.16 1.63 13.29
CA SER A 262 -10.56 0.44 14.05
C SER A 262 -10.84 -0.80 13.19
N ILE A 263 -10.16 -0.94 12.05
CA ILE A 263 -10.28 -2.16 11.23
C ILE A 263 -9.35 -3.22 11.82
N GLU A 264 -9.90 -4.37 12.13
CA GLU A 264 -9.20 -5.53 12.68
C GLU A 264 -9.68 -6.83 12.02
N GLN A 265 -8.99 -7.93 12.27
CA GLN A 265 -9.42 -9.24 11.81
C GLN A 265 -10.83 -9.55 12.35
N GLY A 266 -11.73 -9.99 11.46
CA GLY A 266 -13.13 -10.23 11.78
C GLY A 266 -14.04 -9.02 11.60
N THR A 267 -13.51 -7.81 11.32
CA THR A 267 -14.35 -6.65 11.02
C THR A 267 -15.29 -6.96 9.86
N HIS A 268 -16.58 -6.69 10.05
CA HIS A 268 -17.62 -6.89 9.03
C HIS A 268 -17.46 -5.89 7.89
N ALA A 269 -17.71 -6.37 6.69
CA ALA A 269 -17.72 -5.55 5.49
C ALA A 269 -18.85 -5.97 4.56
N ARG A 270 -19.26 -5.07 3.67
CA ARG A 270 -20.31 -5.30 2.68
C ARG A 270 -19.94 -4.67 1.35
N VAL A 271 -20.25 -5.34 0.26
CA VAL A 271 -20.12 -4.75 -1.08
C VAL A 271 -21.13 -3.63 -1.22
N THR A 272 -20.68 -2.40 -1.40
CA THR A 272 -21.55 -1.21 -1.50
C THR A 272 -21.69 -0.68 -2.91
N ALA A 273 -20.75 -1.00 -3.80
CA ALA A 273 -20.91 -0.72 -5.23
C ALA A 273 -20.20 -1.79 -6.08
N LYS A 274 -20.76 -2.07 -7.24
CA LYS A 274 -20.26 -3.08 -8.19
C LYS A 274 -19.85 -2.47 -9.51
N MET A 275 -18.75 -2.96 -10.05
CA MET A 275 -18.33 -2.68 -11.41
C MET A 275 -19.33 -3.28 -12.41
N PRO A 276 -19.60 -2.58 -13.53
CA PRO A 276 -20.52 -3.04 -14.56
C PRO A 276 -20.11 -4.36 -15.23
#